data_ac92a086a726e7453ad64071f6aae35a
#
_entry.id   ac92a086a726e7453ad64071f6aae35a
#
_cell.length_a   1.000
_cell.length_b   1.000
_cell.length_c   1.000
_cell.angle_alpha   90.00
_cell.angle_beta   90.00
_cell.angle_gamma   90.00
#
_symmetry.space_group_name_H-M   'P 1'
#
loop_
_entity.id
_entity.type
_entity.pdbx_description
1 polymer ?
#
loop_
_entity_poly.entity_id
_entity_poly.type
_entity_poly.pdbx_seq_one_letter_code
_entity_poly.pdbx_strand_id
1 'polypeptide(L)'
;EDLWKVGLNKSVTIALQSMNSPTLKAVERANENTNLKQVVDYLKTRGMPAYIETILGLPEETLDTFKEGLYKLMDDIDYHNYVGIYVMVALPNTPFGDPAYLEKYGVQIRETSPAFFHHEHPPDQLLHDINNVVVGSNVMSFDDYIEATMWKWYITSFHFLGWLRILALELITFDPTTTLLTS
;
A
#
# COMPACT_ATOMS: atom_id res chain seq x y z
N GLU A 1 -2.14 18.58 16.71
CA GLU A 1 -3.25 18.47 17.67
C GLU A 1 -4.17 19.68 17.61
N ASP A 2 -3.63 20.90 17.55
CA ASP A 2 -4.45 22.13 17.55
C ASP A 2 -5.29 22.27 16.26
N LEU A 3 -4.74 21.90 15.10
CA LEU A 3 -5.48 21.89 13.83
C LEU A 3 -6.63 20.87 13.84
N TRP A 4 -6.45 19.76 14.55
CA TRP A 4 -7.49 18.75 14.75
C TRP A 4 -8.65 19.30 15.59
N LYS A 5 -8.33 19.94 16.72
CA LYS A 5 -9.34 20.53 17.63
C LYS A 5 -10.23 21.58 16.97
N VAL A 6 -9.70 22.32 16.01
CA VAL A 6 -10.46 23.34 15.25
C VAL A 6 -11.04 22.83 13.93
N GLY A 7 -10.95 21.51 13.67
CA GLY A 7 -11.55 20.88 12.49
C GLY A 7 -10.84 21.17 11.17
N LEU A 8 -9.63 21.72 11.20
CA LEU A 8 -8.84 22.02 9.98
C LEU A 8 -8.06 20.81 9.46
N ASN A 9 -7.87 19.79 10.28
CA ASN A 9 -7.26 18.53 9.88
C ASN A 9 -8.25 17.38 10.11
N LYS A 10 -8.51 16.57 9.08
CA LYS A 10 -9.45 15.44 9.13
C LYS A 10 -8.80 14.11 9.51
N SER A 11 -7.50 13.95 9.28
CA SER A 11 -6.74 12.74 9.55
C SER A 11 -5.25 12.99 9.54
N VAL A 12 -4.48 12.06 10.09
CA VAL A 12 -3.01 12.03 9.98
C VAL A 12 -2.62 10.97 8.96
N THR A 13 -1.92 11.38 7.91
CA THR A 13 -1.38 10.44 6.92
C THR A 13 -0.01 9.94 7.37
N ILE A 14 0.16 8.61 7.37
CA ILE A 14 1.42 7.93 7.65
C ILE A 14 1.88 7.26 6.36
N ALA A 15 2.82 7.89 5.66
CA ALA A 15 3.39 7.37 4.40
C ALA A 15 4.43 6.28 4.71
N LEU A 16 3.96 5.08 4.97
CA LEU A 16 4.79 3.94 5.38
C LEU A 16 5.61 3.35 4.23
N GLN A 17 5.08 3.39 3.01
CA GLN A 17 5.60 2.80 1.78
C GLN A 17 5.60 1.26 1.79
N SER A 18 6.29 0.62 2.72
CA SER A 18 6.38 -0.83 2.93
C SER A 18 6.69 -1.16 4.39
N MET A 19 6.41 -2.39 4.81
CA MET A 19 6.87 -2.95 6.09
C MET A 19 8.16 -3.77 5.94
N ASN A 20 8.64 -3.99 4.71
CA ASN A 20 9.84 -4.77 4.43
C ASN A 20 11.09 -3.89 4.48
N SER A 21 12.02 -4.19 5.39
CA SER A 21 13.25 -3.40 5.56
C SER A 21 14.17 -3.37 4.31
N PRO A 22 14.38 -4.48 3.57
CA PRO A 22 15.11 -4.44 2.29
C PRO A 22 14.48 -3.48 1.28
N THR A 23 13.15 -3.50 1.13
CA THR A 23 12.39 -2.59 0.26
C THR A 23 12.60 -1.14 0.66
N LEU A 24 12.44 -0.81 1.95
CA LEU A 24 12.65 0.54 2.46
C LEU A 24 14.06 1.05 2.21
N LYS A 25 15.06 0.17 2.35
CA LYS A 25 16.45 0.50 2.05
C LYS A 25 16.68 0.75 0.55
N ALA A 26 16.04 -0.05 -0.32
CA ALA A 26 16.15 0.10 -1.77
C ALA A 26 15.55 1.42 -2.27
N VAL A 27 14.53 1.95 -1.59
CA VAL A 27 13.90 3.24 -1.90
C VAL A 27 14.42 4.39 -1.03
N GLU A 28 15.56 4.20 -0.35
CA GLU A 28 16.21 5.21 0.49
C GLU A 28 15.30 5.81 1.57
N ARG A 29 14.37 5.00 2.09
CA ARG A 29 13.47 5.36 3.20
C ARG A 29 13.97 4.71 4.49
N ALA A 30 14.57 5.49 5.35
CA ALA A 30 14.89 5.08 6.73
C ALA A 30 13.61 5.19 7.58
N ASN A 31 12.62 4.36 7.29
CA ASN A 31 11.46 4.28 8.15
C ASN A 31 11.84 3.49 9.40
N GLU A 32 11.92 4.18 10.50
CA GLU A 32 11.92 3.54 11.80
C GLU A 32 10.49 3.04 12.09
N ASN A 33 10.12 1.92 11.47
CA ASN A 33 8.85 1.22 11.75
C ASN A 33 8.76 0.79 13.23
N THR A 34 9.85 0.89 13.96
CA THR A 34 9.95 0.58 15.38
C THR A 34 8.96 1.34 16.25
N ASN A 35 8.50 2.50 15.82
CA ASN A 35 7.57 3.34 16.59
C ASN A 35 6.16 3.39 16.02
N LEU A 36 5.85 2.66 14.93
CA LEU A 36 4.54 2.75 14.26
C LEU A 36 3.38 2.46 15.22
N LYS A 37 3.50 1.38 15.99
CA LYS A 37 2.47 1.03 16.99
C LYS A 37 2.24 2.14 18.00
N GLN A 38 3.30 2.73 18.51
CA GLN A 38 3.18 3.84 19.48
C GLN A 38 2.48 5.06 18.85
N VAL A 39 2.78 5.37 17.58
CA VAL A 39 2.11 6.47 16.86
C VAL A 39 0.62 6.16 16.65
N VAL A 40 0.29 4.95 16.22
CA VAL A 40 -1.08 4.50 16.05
C VAL A 40 -1.85 4.56 17.36
N ASP A 41 -1.29 4.01 18.45
CA ASP A 41 -1.91 4.02 19.78
C ASP A 41 -2.10 5.46 20.30
N TYR A 42 -1.11 6.33 20.07
CA TYR A 42 -1.20 7.75 20.42
C TYR A 42 -2.37 8.45 19.70
N LEU A 43 -2.53 8.20 18.39
CA LEU A 43 -3.62 8.77 17.60
C LEU A 43 -4.97 8.20 18.04
N LYS A 44 -5.07 6.88 18.28
CA LYS A 44 -6.28 6.22 18.81
C LYS A 44 -6.74 6.84 20.14
N THR A 45 -5.83 7.04 21.09
CA THR A 45 -6.18 7.62 22.42
C THR A 45 -6.71 9.04 22.33
N ARG A 46 -6.45 9.76 21.24
CA ARG A 46 -6.93 11.13 21.00
C ARG A 46 -8.13 11.19 20.06
N GLY A 47 -8.64 10.05 19.61
CA GLY A 47 -9.71 10.00 18.62
C GLY A 47 -9.33 10.62 17.27
N MET A 48 -8.02 10.69 16.97
CA MET A 48 -7.52 11.24 15.71
C MET A 48 -7.43 10.12 14.67
N PRO A 49 -8.20 10.18 13.56
CA PRO A 49 -8.11 9.17 12.53
C PRO A 49 -6.71 9.17 11.90
N ALA A 50 -6.12 7.99 11.77
CA ALA A 50 -4.92 7.77 11.00
C ALA A 50 -5.29 7.16 9.63
N TYR A 51 -4.45 7.42 8.64
CA TYR A 51 -4.52 6.90 7.30
C TYR A 51 -3.11 6.45 6.92
N ILE A 52 -2.96 5.16 6.64
CA ILE A 52 -1.67 4.58 6.25
C ILE A 52 -1.61 4.44 4.73
N GLU A 53 -0.46 4.76 4.15
CA GLU A 53 -0.18 4.59 2.74
C GLU A 53 0.98 3.62 2.54
N THR A 54 0.78 2.65 1.63
CA THR A 54 1.79 1.71 1.16
C THR A 54 1.83 1.70 -0.36
N ILE A 55 2.92 1.18 -0.93
CA ILE A 55 3.10 1.13 -2.39
C ILE A 55 3.40 -0.32 -2.79
N LEU A 56 2.58 -0.88 -3.68
CA LEU A 56 2.82 -2.17 -4.33
C LEU A 56 3.74 -1.99 -5.54
N GLY A 57 4.71 -2.89 -5.69
CA GLY A 57 5.64 -2.91 -6.82
C GLY A 57 6.98 -2.23 -6.53
N LEU A 58 7.27 -1.92 -5.27
CA LEU A 58 8.58 -1.42 -4.86
C LEU A 58 9.67 -2.49 -5.03
N PRO A 59 10.93 -2.11 -5.33
CA PRO A 59 12.05 -3.04 -5.41
C PRO A 59 12.28 -3.80 -4.10
N GLU A 60 12.84 -5.01 -4.19
CA GLU A 60 13.12 -5.89 -3.05
C GLU A 60 11.87 -6.33 -2.26
N GLU A 61 10.66 -6.06 -2.75
CA GLU A 61 9.42 -6.54 -2.18
C GLU A 61 8.92 -7.75 -2.97
N THR A 62 8.82 -8.90 -2.32
CA THR A 62 8.22 -10.11 -2.86
C THR A 62 6.71 -10.14 -2.56
N LEU A 63 5.97 -11.04 -3.22
CA LEU A 63 4.57 -11.30 -2.88
C LEU A 63 4.40 -11.65 -1.39
N ASP A 64 5.29 -12.49 -0.86
CA ASP A 64 5.22 -12.93 0.54
C ASP A 64 5.48 -11.76 1.49
N THR A 65 6.54 -10.95 1.26
CA THR A 65 6.84 -9.80 2.12
C THR A 65 5.78 -8.71 2.04
N PHE A 66 5.09 -8.57 0.90
CA PHE A 66 3.94 -7.70 0.77
C PHE A 66 2.76 -8.18 1.63
N LYS A 67 2.41 -9.47 1.55
CA LYS A 67 1.36 -10.09 2.38
C LYS A 67 1.70 -9.99 3.87
N GLU A 68 2.92 -10.34 4.26
CA GLU A 68 3.40 -10.21 5.64
C GLU A 68 3.32 -8.77 6.17
N GLY A 69 3.62 -7.79 5.32
CA GLY A 69 3.50 -6.38 5.67
C GLY A 69 2.07 -5.98 6.02
N LEU A 70 1.09 -6.42 5.23
CA LEU A 70 -0.33 -6.21 5.49
C LEU A 70 -0.78 -6.93 6.77
N TYR A 71 -0.32 -8.19 6.97
CA TYR A 71 -0.57 -8.94 8.19
C TYR A 71 -0.06 -8.20 9.43
N LYS A 72 1.19 -7.75 9.42
CA LYS A 72 1.78 -7.00 10.55
C LYS A 72 1.00 -5.73 10.88
N LEU A 73 0.47 -5.03 9.88
CA LEU A 73 -0.36 -3.85 10.11
C LEU A 73 -1.65 -4.20 10.85
N MET A 74 -2.28 -5.31 10.54
CA MET A 74 -3.55 -5.71 11.13
C MET A 74 -3.36 -6.37 12.49
N ASP A 75 -2.46 -7.35 12.59
CA ASP A 75 -2.33 -8.19 13.77
C ASP A 75 -1.34 -7.63 14.80
N ASP A 76 -0.13 -7.22 14.38
CA ASP A 76 0.90 -6.75 15.33
C ASP A 76 0.64 -5.29 15.76
N ILE A 77 0.21 -4.44 14.81
CA ILE A 77 -0.04 -3.02 15.04
C ILE A 77 -1.48 -2.78 15.50
N ASP A 78 -2.38 -3.74 15.29
CA ASP A 78 -3.82 -3.62 15.54
C ASP A 78 -4.43 -2.41 14.79
N TYR A 79 -4.05 -2.30 13.50
CA TYR A 79 -4.50 -1.22 12.64
C TYR A 79 -5.55 -1.71 11.66
N HIS A 80 -6.81 -1.37 11.92
CA HIS A 80 -7.97 -1.78 11.13
C HIS A 80 -8.68 -0.64 10.39
N ASN A 81 -8.06 0.56 10.40
CA ASN A 81 -8.53 1.67 9.57
C ASN A 81 -8.05 1.50 8.13
N TYR A 82 -8.42 2.44 7.27
CA TYR A 82 -8.11 2.37 5.86
C TYR A 82 -6.59 2.44 5.60
N VAL A 83 -6.11 1.49 4.79
CA VAL A 83 -4.77 1.50 4.21
C VAL A 83 -4.89 1.76 2.71
N GLY A 84 -4.32 2.86 2.25
CA GLY A 84 -4.18 3.17 0.83
C GLY A 84 -3.02 2.39 0.24
N ILE A 85 -3.31 1.40 -0.61
CA ILE A 85 -2.29 0.62 -1.31
C ILE A 85 -2.19 1.16 -2.73
N TYR A 86 -1.19 1.99 -2.98
CA TYR A 86 -0.94 2.57 -4.30
C TYR A 86 -0.07 1.63 -5.13
N VAL A 87 -0.09 1.80 -6.45
CA VAL A 87 0.85 1.12 -7.35
C VAL A 87 2.05 2.02 -7.59
N MET A 88 3.24 1.42 -7.69
CA MET A 88 4.44 2.16 -8.04
C MET A 88 4.37 2.65 -9.49
N VAL A 89 4.68 3.92 -9.70
CA VAL A 89 4.84 4.53 -11.02
C VAL A 89 6.27 5.03 -11.16
N ALA A 90 6.94 4.59 -12.22
CA ALA A 90 8.28 5.06 -12.57
C ALA A 90 8.18 6.45 -13.20
N LEU A 91 8.22 7.48 -12.36
CA LEU A 91 8.07 8.86 -12.81
C LEU A 91 9.36 9.36 -13.49
N PRO A 92 9.26 9.98 -14.68
CA PRO A 92 10.40 10.61 -15.33
C PRO A 92 11.08 11.64 -14.42
N ASN A 93 12.40 11.76 -14.54
CA ASN A 93 13.23 12.71 -13.77
C ASN A 93 13.23 12.46 -12.24
N THR A 94 12.87 11.27 -11.82
CA THR A 94 13.06 10.80 -10.43
C THR A 94 14.05 9.64 -10.39
N PRO A 95 14.65 9.32 -9.22
CA PRO A 95 15.47 8.12 -9.10
C PRO A 95 14.78 6.84 -9.57
N PHE A 96 13.46 6.73 -9.39
CA PHE A 96 12.64 5.58 -9.81
C PHE A 96 12.36 5.53 -11.32
N GLY A 97 12.62 6.60 -12.06
CA GLY A 97 12.56 6.65 -13.52
C GLY A 97 13.94 6.55 -14.18
N ASP A 98 15.02 6.47 -13.42
CA ASP A 98 16.39 6.34 -13.93
C ASP A 98 16.59 4.96 -14.55
N PRO A 99 17.06 4.86 -15.82
CA PRO A 99 17.29 3.57 -16.48
C PRO A 99 18.24 2.64 -15.72
N ALA A 100 19.27 3.17 -15.07
CA ALA A 100 20.21 2.35 -14.29
C ALA A 100 19.55 1.78 -13.02
N TYR A 101 18.61 2.52 -12.41
CA TYR A 101 17.82 2.02 -11.29
C TYR A 101 16.86 0.93 -11.74
N LEU A 102 16.17 1.14 -12.85
CA LEU A 102 15.23 0.17 -13.42
C LEU A 102 15.95 -1.15 -13.78
N GLU A 103 17.12 -1.06 -14.41
CA GLU A 103 17.95 -2.21 -14.76
C GLU A 103 18.45 -2.95 -13.51
N LYS A 104 18.96 -2.21 -12.52
CA LYS A 104 19.47 -2.79 -11.27
C LYS A 104 18.47 -3.68 -10.56
N TYR A 105 17.22 -3.28 -10.53
CA TYR A 105 16.15 -4.02 -9.84
C TYR A 105 15.28 -4.85 -10.78
N GLY A 106 15.62 -4.90 -12.09
CA GLY A 106 14.87 -5.63 -13.11
C GLY A 106 13.41 -5.20 -13.20
N VAL A 107 13.18 -3.88 -13.04
CA VAL A 107 11.83 -3.31 -13.00
C VAL A 107 11.14 -3.47 -14.34
N GLN A 108 9.97 -4.12 -14.33
CA GLN A 108 9.11 -4.27 -15.50
C GLN A 108 8.02 -3.20 -15.48
N ILE A 109 7.89 -2.49 -16.59
CA ILE A 109 6.96 -1.38 -16.74
C ILE A 109 5.89 -1.71 -17.77
N ARG A 110 4.66 -1.26 -17.50
CA ARG A 110 3.56 -1.16 -18.47
C ARG A 110 3.10 0.27 -18.57
N GLU A 111 3.07 0.78 -19.80
CA GLU A 111 2.50 2.07 -20.08
C GLU A 111 0.97 2.00 -19.99
N THR A 112 0.38 2.95 -19.27
CA THR A 112 -1.08 3.08 -19.16
C THR A 112 -1.47 4.54 -19.18
N SER A 113 -2.63 4.84 -19.75
CA SER A 113 -3.18 6.19 -19.72
C SER A 113 -4.18 6.34 -18.56
N PRO A 114 -4.02 7.35 -17.70
CA PRO A 114 -4.99 7.64 -16.64
C PRO A 114 -6.40 7.93 -17.17
N ALA A 115 -6.51 8.38 -18.44
CA ALA A 115 -7.80 8.66 -19.07
C ALA A 115 -8.73 7.45 -19.11
N PHE A 116 -8.18 6.21 -19.19
CA PHE A 116 -8.99 4.99 -19.13
C PHE A 116 -9.64 4.73 -17.78
N PHE A 117 -9.17 5.35 -16.71
CA PHE A 117 -9.79 5.23 -15.39
C PHE A 117 -11.03 6.09 -15.22
N HIS A 118 -11.18 7.11 -16.05
CA HIS A 118 -12.25 8.12 -15.94
C HIS A 118 -13.19 8.14 -17.12
N HIS A 119 -12.81 7.55 -18.27
CA HIS A 119 -13.59 7.52 -19.50
C HIS A 119 -13.53 6.16 -20.16
N GLU A 120 -14.66 5.60 -20.51
CA GLU A 120 -14.77 4.34 -21.26
C GLU A 120 -14.11 4.46 -22.65
N HIS A 121 -14.24 5.64 -23.26
CA HIS A 121 -13.63 6.01 -24.54
C HIS A 121 -13.09 7.44 -24.43
N PRO A 122 -11.80 7.62 -24.07
CA PRO A 122 -11.21 8.95 -24.03
C PRO A 122 -11.26 9.57 -25.44
N PRO A 123 -11.66 10.85 -25.55
CA PRO A 123 -11.69 11.53 -26.86
C PRO A 123 -10.32 11.54 -27.52
N ASP A 124 -10.25 11.24 -28.81
CA ASP A 124 -9.00 11.18 -29.60
C ASP A 124 -8.18 12.49 -29.58
N GLN A 125 -8.78 13.59 -29.16
CA GLN A 125 -8.17 14.91 -29.08
C GLN A 125 -7.52 15.25 -27.74
N LEU A 126 -7.63 14.38 -26.73
CA LEU A 126 -6.97 14.61 -25.45
C LEU A 126 -5.50 14.22 -25.54
N LEU A 127 -4.63 15.12 -25.07
CA LEU A 127 -3.26 14.74 -24.72
C LEU A 127 -3.34 13.73 -23.57
N HIS A 128 -2.99 12.48 -23.88
CA HIS A 128 -3.00 11.43 -22.85
C HIS A 128 -1.67 11.46 -22.11
N ASP A 129 -1.72 11.74 -20.83
CA ASP A 129 -0.60 11.43 -19.96
C ASP A 129 -0.36 9.92 -19.95
N ILE A 130 0.91 9.53 -19.99
CA ILE A 130 1.32 8.13 -19.91
C ILE A 130 1.95 7.92 -18.53
N ASN A 131 1.42 6.94 -17.80
CA ASN A 131 1.99 6.46 -16.55
C ASN A 131 2.76 5.17 -16.81
N ASN A 132 4.01 5.14 -16.39
CA ASN A 132 4.86 3.96 -16.38
C ASN A 132 4.61 3.16 -15.11
N VAL A 133 3.58 2.33 -15.12
CA VAL A 133 3.21 1.49 -13.97
C VAL A 133 4.18 0.33 -13.86
N VAL A 134 4.74 0.14 -12.68
CA VAL A 134 5.59 -1.01 -12.36
C VAL A 134 4.71 -2.24 -12.15
N VAL A 135 5.01 -3.32 -12.85
CA VAL A 135 4.23 -4.58 -12.83
C VAL A 135 5.08 -5.80 -12.49
N GLY A 136 6.32 -5.62 -12.11
CA GLY A 136 7.23 -6.67 -11.68
C GLY A 136 8.65 -6.17 -11.45
N SER A 137 9.49 -7.04 -10.90
CA SER A 137 10.90 -6.79 -10.60
C SER A 137 11.69 -8.10 -10.60
N ASN A 138 12.99 -8.04 -10.24
CA ASN A 138 13.82 -9.25 -10.06
C ASN A 138 13.27 -10.23 -9.01
N VAL A 139 12.49 -9.73 -8.03
CA VAL A 139 12.01 -10.52 -6.87
C VAL A 139 10.50 -10.70 -6.85
N MET A 140 9.76 -10.00 -7.72
CA MET A 140 8.31 -10.11 -7.87
C MET A 140 8.01 -10.32 -9.36
N SER A 141 7.60 -11.52 -9.76
CA SER A 141 7.19 -11.80 -11.12
C SER A 141 5.91 -11.05 -11.50
N PHE A 142 5.58 -11.02 -12.80
CA PHE A 142 4.30 -10.43 -13.23
C PHE A 142 3.09 -11.17 -12.66
N ASP A 143 3.18 -12.51 -12.54
CA ASP A 143 2.10 -13.31 -11.96
C ASP A 143 1.95 -13.04 -10.45
N ASP A 144 3.06 -12.88 -9.72
CA ASP A 144 3.05 -12.47 -8.32
C ASP A 144 2.44 -11.06 -8.15
N TYR A 145 2.76 -10.16 -9.08
CA TYR A 145 2.18 -8.80 -9.07
C TYR A 145 0.66 -8.82 -9.29
N ILE A 146 0.17 -9.69 -10.19
CA ILE A 146 -1.27 -9.89 -10.38
C ILE A 146 -1.89 -10.42 -9.09
N GLU A 147 -1.30 -11.43 -8.47
CA GLU A 147 -1.79 -11.97 -7.20
C GLU A 147 -1.77 -10.91 -6.08
N ALA A 148 -0.69 -10.15 -5.95
CA ALA A 148 -0.62 -9.03 -5.00
C ALA A 148 -1.69 -7.96 -5.26
N THR A 149 -2.03 -7.70 -6.52
CA THR A 149 -3.11 -6.79 -6.92
C THR A 149 -4.48 -7.33 -6.51
N MET A 150 -4.70 -8.63 -6.65
CA MET A 150 -5.92 -9.29 -6.15
C MET A 150 -5.99 -9.21 -4.62
N TRP A 151 -4.90 -9.48 -3.90
CA TRP A 151 -4.81 -9.32 -2.46
C TRP A 151 -5.10 -7.88 -2.02
N LYS A 152 -4.49 -6.90 -2.67
CA LYS A 152 -4.79 -5.49 -2.47
C LYS A 152 -6.30 -5.22 -2.58
N TRP A 153 -6.94 -5.72 -3.65
CA TRP A 153 -8.37 -5.51 -3.87
C TRP A 153 -9.22 -6.17 -2.78
N TYR A 154 -8.94 -7.44 -2.44
CA TYR A 154 -9.67 -8.17 -1.41
C TYR A 154 -9.56 -7.48 -0.04
N ILE A 155 -8.35 -7.16 0.40
CA ILE A 155 -8.14 -6.59 1.73
C ILE A 155 -8.73 -5.16 1.82
N THR A 156 -8.61 -4.38 0.76
CA THR A 156 -9.20 -3.05 0.71
C THR A 156 -10.73 -3.13 0.78
N SER A 157 -11.35 -3.97 -0.05
CA SER A 157 -12.81 -4.06 -0.15
C SER A 157 -13.42 -4.72 1.08
N PHE A 158 -12.90 -5.86 1.48
CA PHE A 158 -13.55 -6.67 2.51
C PHE A 158 -13.18 -6.25 3.92
N HIS A 159 -11.93 -5.85 4.15
CA HIS A 159 -11.48 -5.46 5.48
C HIS A 159 -11.51 -3.94 5.69
N PHE A 160 -10.74 -3.16 4.93
CA PHE A 160 -10.60 -1.72 5.19
C PHE A 160 -11.86 -0.91 4.87
N LEU A 161 -12.58 -1.20 3.78
CA LEU A 161 -13.89 -0.62 3.50
C LEU A 161 -15.03 -1.27 4.33
N GLY A 162 -14.72 -2.37 5.01
CA GLY A 162 -15.57 -2.94 6.04
C GLY A 162 -16.66 -3.90 5.55
N TRP A 163 -16.66 -4.34 4.30
CA TRP A 163 -17.72 -5.23 3.79
C TRP A 163 -17.84 -6.54 4.55
N LEU A 164 -16.73 -7.16 4.94
CA LEU A 164 -16.69 -8.39 5.74
C LEU A 164 -15.90 -8.26 7.05
N ARG A 165 -15.43 -7.06 7.40
CA ARG A 165 -14.57 -6.84 8.58
C ARG A 165 -15.20 -7.36 9.88
N ILE A 166 -16.49 -7.13 10.08
CA ILE A 166 -17.18 -7.56 11.28
C ILE A 166 -17.17 -9.10 11.37
N LEU A 167 -17.48 -9.80 10.27
CA LEU A 167 -17.44 -11.26 10.23
C LEU A 167 -16.03 -11.81 10.48
N ALA A 168 -15.00 -11.19 9.90
CA ALA A 168 -13.61 -11.59 10.09
C ALA A 168 -13.17 -11.41 11.54
N LEU A 169 -13.49 -10.29 12.18
CA LEU A 169 -13.16 -10.03 13.58
C LEU A 169 -13.92 -10.95 14.52
N GLU A 170 -15.18 -11.27 14.25
CA GLU A 170 -15.96 -12.24 15.01
C GLU A 170 -15.34 -13.65 14.93
N LEU A 171 -14.93 -14.09 13.74
CA LEU A 171 -14.29 -15.41 13.56
C LEU A 171 -13.00 -15.53 14.38
N ILE A 172 -12.19 -14.48 14.48
CA ILE A 172 -10.97 -14.47 15.28
C ILE A 172 -11.29 -14.55 16.79
N THR A 173 -12.37 -13.94 17.25
CA THR A 173 -12.78 -14.04 18.66
C THR A 173 -13.25 -15.44 19.02
N PHE A 174 -13.83 -16.20 18.06
CA PHE A 174 -14.22 -17.61 18.26
C PHE A 174 -13.03 -18.57 18.15
N ASP A 175 -12.08 -18.32 17.27
CA ASP A 175 -10.87 -19.12 17.10
C ASP A 175 -9.63 -18.22 17.02
N PRO A 176 -8.96 -17.96 18.15
CA PRO A 176 -7.76 -17.12 18.20
C PRO A 176 -6.58 -17.65 17.38
N THR A 177 -6.64 -18.91 16.91
CA THR A 177 -5.61 -19.47 16.01
C THR A 177 -5.82 -19.10 14.55
N THR A 178 -7.00 -18.58 14.20
CA THR A 178 -7.33 -18.09 12.86
C THR A 178 -6.74 -16.70 12.67
N THR A 179 -5.94 -16.53 11.64
CA THR A 179 -5.44 -15.22 11.23
C THR A 179 -6.28 -14.64 10.11
N LEU A 180 -6.32 -13.31 9.97
CA LEU A 180 -7.12 -12.60 8.94
C LEU A 180 -6.75 -12.97 7.50
N LEU A 181 -5.56 -13.54 7.28
CA LEU A 181 -5.03 -13.83 5.94
C LEU A 181 -5.00 -15.33 5.60
N THR A 182 -5.27 -16.22 6.56
CA THR A 182 -5.25 -17.68 6.33
C THR A 182 -6.64 -18.32 6.26
N SER A 183 -7.71 -17.53 6.41
CA SER A 183 -9.11 -17.99 6.32
C SER A 183 -9.76 -17.67 4.98
#